data_abb4d24b85040988de31c935351adf07
#
_entry.id   abb4d24b85040988de31c935351adf07
#
_cell.length_a   1.000
_cell.length_b   1.000
_cell.length_c   1.000
_cell.angle_alpha   90.00
_cell.angle_beta   90.00
_cell.angle_gamma   90.00
#
_symmetry.space_group_name_H-M   'P 1'
#
loop_
_entity.id
_entity.type
_entity.pdbx_description
1 polymer ?
#
loop_
_entity_poly.entity_id
_entity_poly.type
_entity_poly.pdbx_seq_one_letter_code
_entity_poly.pdbx_strand_id
1 'polypeptide(L)'
;MRRSMLLAAALTALLLFPTTATAKGPSAATITGPGLAHALTIEGFGEGGDTSPLGILVSEGGFFPQVFEQTPATTTRSRPADRLGQGYAVTYTVPGPKGDSTLRQTLYPYAVNGTASYMAPGQKFWGSESTQGGWYRGSATLKAMLVKAGLPATAPTKQATRGQAHKRAVAVGAGAGVALAAGALGLLYRQRRFVPR
;
A
#
# COMPACT_ATOMS: atom_id res chain seq x y z
N MET A 1 67.36 -10.92 15.71
CA MET A 1 66.20 -10.11 15.98
C MET A 1 65.57 -9.56 14.68
N ARG A 2 65.20 -10.37 13.67
CA ARG A 2 64.63 -9.89 12.39
C ARG A 2 63.50 -10.78 11.82
N ARG A 3 62.92 -11.65 12.66
CA ARG A 3 61.87 -12.59 12.19
C ARG A 3 60.49 -12.38 12.80
N SER A 4 60.30 -11.39 13.69
CA SER A 4 59.02 -11.17 14.38
C SER A 4 58.18 -10.03 13.83
N MET A 5 58.59 -9.36 12.75
CA MET A 5 57.85 -8.21 12.22
C MET A 5 56.97 -8.53 10.97
N LEU A 6 56.98 -9.74 10.48
CA LEU A 6 56.18 -10.09 9.27
C LEU A 6 54.85 -10.73 9.56
N LEU A 7 54.49 -11.02 10.80
CA LEU A 7 53.20 -11.62 11.18
C LEU A 7 52.10 -10.62 11.54
N ALA A 8 52.43 -9.35 11.75
CA ALA A 8 51.46 -8.33 12.13
C ALA A 8 50.74 -7.68 10.93
N ALA A 9 51.28 -7.82 9.71
CA ALA A 9 50.71 -7.18 8.51
C ALA A 9 49.61 -8.03 7.81
N ALA A 10 49.47 -9.32 8.15
CA ALA A 10 48.52 -10.21 7.47
C ALA A 10 47.13 -10.20 8.11
N LEU A 11 46.93 -9.64 9.32
CA LEU A 11 45.67 -9.69 10.04
C LEU A 11 44.77 -8.48 9.81
N THR A 12 45.25 -7.44 9.16
CA THR A 12 44.45 -6.20 8.92
C THR A 12 43.78 -6.16 7.57
N ALA A 13 44.00 -7.12 6.68
CA ALA A 13 43.39 -7.15 5.33
C ALA A 13 42.01 -7.87 5.27
N LEU A 14 41.50 -8.41 6.36
CA LEU A 14 40.29 -9.25 6.37
C LEU A 14 39.00 -8.48 6.71
N LEU A 15 39.02 -7.16 6.83
CA LEU A 15 37.86 -6.38 7.32
C LEU A 15 37.26 -5.42 6.29
N LEU A 16 37.63 -5.51 5.01
CA LEU A 16 37.09 -4.65 3.97
C LEU A 16 36.41 -5.43 2.83
N PHE A 17 35.66 -6.48 3.14
CA PHE A 17 34.65 -6.91 2.19
C PHE A 17 33.46 -5.98 2.34
N PRO A 18 33.15 -5.14 1.34
CA PRO A 18 31.87 -4.46 1.33
C PRO A 18 30.82 -5.57 1.32
N THR A 19 30.10 -5.75 2.42
CA THR A 19 28.86 -6.50 2.39
C THR A 19 27.98 -5.76 1.41
N THR A 20 27.85 -6.28 0.19
CA THR A 20 26.84 -5.82 -0.74
C THR A 20 25.51 -6.01 -0.02
N ALA A 21 24.96 -4.90 0.47
CA ALA A 21 23.61 -4.88 0.97
C ALA A 21 22.73 -5.21 -0.24
N THR A 22 22.39 -6.50 -0.39
CA THR A 22 21.41 -6.92 -1.38
C THR A 22 20.13 -6.18 -1.01
N ALA A 23 19.68 -5.30 -1.87
CA ALA A 23 18.42 -4.60 -1.69
C ALA A 23 17.33 -5.66 -1.63
N LYS A 24 16.91 -6.02 -0.41
CA LYS A 24 15.84 -6.98 -0.21
C LYS A 24 14.56 -6.31 -0.67
N GLY A 25 13.88 -6.97 -1.59
CA GLY A 25 12.54 -6.58 -2.02
C GLY A 25 11.52 -6.71 -0.88
N PRO A 26 10.24 -6.47 -1.16
CA PRO A 26 9.18 -6.66 -0.18
C PRO A 26 9.07 -8.13 0.26
N SER A 27 8.69 -8.36 1.51
CA SER A 27 8.41 -9.68 2.07
C SER A 27 6.95 -10.11 1.91
N ALA A 28 6.06 -9.15 1.65
CA ALA A 28 4.65 -9.39 1.42
C ALA A 28 4.02 -8.28 0.58
N ALA A 29 2.93 -8.61 -0.09
CA ALA A 29 2.04 -7.67 -0.74
C ALA A 29 0.58 -8.02 -0.44
N THR A 30 -0.21 -7.01 -0.09
CA THR A 30 -1.67 -7.14 0.09
C THR A 30 -2.37 -6.36 -1.00
N ILE A 31 -3.27 -7.03 -1.73
CA ILE A 31 -4.03 -6.45 -2.85
C ILE A 31 -5.49 -6.35 -2.45
N THR A 32 -6.06 -5.17 -2.61
CA THR A 32 -7.49 -4.91 -2.40
C THR A 32 -8.09 -4.20 -3.61
N GLY A 33 -9.34 -4.46 -3.88
CA GLY A 33 -10.03 -3.80 -4.99
C GLY A 33 -11.31 -4.48 -5.42
N PRO A 34 -11.90 -4.01 -6.51
CA PRO A 34 -13.18 -4.48 -6.98
C PRO A 34 -13.20 -5.97 -7.34
N GLY A 35 -14.27 -6.67 -6.94
CA GLY A 35 -14.44 -8.09 -7.23
C GLY A 35 -13.65 -9.03 -6.33
N LEU A 36 -12.85 -8.52 -5.39
CA LEU A 36 -12.23 -9.31 -4.33
C LEU A 36 -13.14 -9.29 -3.10
N ALA A 37 -13.56 -10.47 -2.64
CA ALA A 37 -14.34 -10.62 -1.40
C ALA A 37 -13.48 -10.33 -0.16
N HIS A 38 -12.19 -10.65 -0.25
CA HIS A 38 -11.18 -10.44 0.79
C HIS A 38 -9.90 -9.89 0.16
N ALA A 39 -9.06 -9.31 0.98
CA ALA A 39 -7.73 -8.91 0.56
C ALA A 39 -6.93 -10.14 0.10
N LEU A 40 -6.26 -10.05 -1.04
CA LEU A 40 -5.37 -11.07 -1.54
C LEU A 40 -3.97 -10.80 -0.98
N THR A 41 -3.44 -11.69 -0.17
CA THR A 41 -2.09 -11.58 0.38
C THR A 41 -1.15 -12.53 -0.36
N ILE A 42 0.00 -12.00 -0.78
CA ILE A 42 1.07 -12.73 -1.45
C ILE A 42 2.32 -12.53 -0.60
N GLU A 43 2.84 -13.61 -0.03
CA GLU A 43 4.03 -13.60 0.81
C GLU A 43 5.20 -14.26 0.08
N GLY A 44 6.43 -13.93 0.47
CA GLY A 44 7.64 -14.51 -0.08
C GLY A 44 8.82 -13.55 -0.06
N PHE A 45 9.77 -13.80 -0.92
CA PHE A 45 10.92 -12.92 -1.15
C PHE A 45 10.70 -12.20 -2.46
N GLY A 46 10.42 -10.90 -2.39
CA GLY A 46 10.20 -10.07 -3.58
C GLY A 46 11.52 -9.59 -4.19
N GLU A 47 12.45 -10.52 -4.44
CA GLU A 47 13.71 -10.20 -5.12
C GLU A 47 13.49 -10.12 -6.64
N GLY A 48 14.25 -9.25 -7.30
CA GLY A 48 14.16 -9.11 -8.76
C GLY A 48 14.59 -10.39 -9.45
N GLY A 49 13.77 -10.86 -10.42
CA GLY A 49 14.05 -12.08 -11.18
C GLY A 49 13.56 -13.38 -10.54
N ASP A 50 12.97 -13.33 -9.34
CA ASP A 50 12.31 -14.50 -8.73
C ASP A 50 10.99 -14.81 -9.48
N THR A 51 10.74 -16.10 -9.73
CA THR A 51 9.53 -16.61 -10.40
C THR A 51 8.39 -16.91 -9.41
N SER A 52 8.58 -16.65 -8.13
CA SER A 52 7.51 -16.72 -7.13
C SER A 52 6.42 -15.71 -7.43
N PRO A 53 5.20 -15.88 -6.92
CA PRO A 53 4.12 -14.92 -7.11
C PRO A 53 4.49 -13.49 -6.67
N LEU A 54 5.21 -13.34 -5.56
CA LEU A 54 5.69 -12.04 -5.10
C LEU A 54 6.79 -11.47 -6.01
N GLY A 55 7.74 -12.31 -6.44
CA GLY A 55 8.79 -11.92 -7.38
C GLY A 55 8.23 -11.45 -8.72
N ILE A 56 7.22 -12.14 -9.27
CA ILE A 56 6.51 -11.71 -10.49
C ILE A 56 5.79 -10.39 -10.26
N LEU A 57 5.07 -10.23 -9.13
CA LEU A 57 4.39 -8.98 -8.81
C LEU A 57 5.37 -7.80 -8.73
N VAL A 58 6.50 -8.00 -8.10
CA VAL A 58 7.55 -6.98 -7.91
C VAL A 58 8.21 -6.61 -9.23
N SER A 59 8.62 -7.61 -10.02
CA SER A 59 9.31 -7.40 -11.29
C SER A 59 8.38 -6.82 -12.36
N GLU A 60 7.27 -7.50 -12.60
CA GLU A 60 6.32 -7.15 -13.67
C GLU A 60 5.37 -6.02 -13.26
N GLY A 61 5.19 -5.79 -11.97
CA GLY A 61 4.45 -4.65 -11.42
C GLY A 61 5.27 -3.36 -11.39
N GLY A 62 6.58 -3.43 -11.64
CA GLY A 62 7.46 -2.27 -11.69
C GLY A 62 7.79 -1.70 -10.31
N PHE A 63 7.83 -2.53 -9.27
CA PHE A 63 8.17 -2.07 -7.92
C PHE A 63 9.55 -1.40 -7.88
N PHE A 64 10.60 -2.09 -8.32
CA PHE A 64 11.96 -1.55 -8.26
C PHE A 64 12.17 -0.25 -9.04
N PRO A 65 11.73 -0.12 -10.31
CA PRO A 65 11.88 1.14 -11.02
C PRO A 65 11.02 2.28 -10.47
N GLN A 66 9.99 2.00 -9.69
CA GLN A 66 9.19 3.02 -9.02
C GLN A 66 9.73 3.38 -7.64
N VAL A 67 10.49 2.47 -7.01
CA VAL A 67 11.12 2.73 -5.71
C VAL A 67 12.47 3.41 -5.90
N PHE A 68 13.30 2.89 -6.78
CA PHE A 68 14.67 3.35 -7.00
C PHE A 68 14.83 4.02 -8.37
N GLU A 69 15.67 5.02 -8.42
CA GLU A 69 16.07 5.61 -9.69
C GLU A 69 16.83 4.59 -10.53
N GLN A 70 16.46 4.48 -11.81
CA GLN A 70 17.11 3.60 -12.78
C GLN A 70 17.58 4.37 -14.00
N THR A 71 18.70 3.95 -14.56
CA THR A 71 19.24 4.50 -15.81
C THR A 71 19.42 3.37 -16.83
N PRO A 72 18.71 3.39 -17.99
CA PRO A 72 17.68 4.37 -18.36
C PRO A 72 16.40 4.25 -17.52
N ALA A 73 15.66 5.36 -17.38
CA ALA A 73 14.40 5.37 -16.66
C ALA A 73 13.35 4.51 -17.37
N THR A 74 12.75 3.58 -16.66
CA THR A 74 11.68 2.69 -17.17
C THR A 74 10.28 3.13 -16.70
N THR A 75 10.22 4.15 -15.83
CA THR A 75 8.98 4.78 -15.40
C THR A 75 8.71 6.08 -16.16
N THR A 76 7.44 6.45 -16.29
CA THR A 76 7.02 7.72 -16.89
C THR A 76 6.20 8.54 -15.89
N ARG A 77 6.28 9.88 -16.01
CA ARG A 77 5.44 10.78 -15.20
C ARG A 77 4.02 10.89 -15.75
N SER A 78 3.87 10.73 -17.05
CA SER A 78 2.58 10.86 -17.73
C SER A 78 1.75 9.60 -17.56
N ARG A 79 0.49 9.78 -17.19
CA ARG A 79 -0.48 8.70 -17.15
C ARG A 79 -0.66 8.13 -18.57
N PRO A 80 -0.72 6.79 -18.73
CA PRO A 80 -1.08 6.18 -19.99
C PRO A 80 -2.41 6.69 -20.54
N ALA A 81 -2.46 6.99 -21.84
CA ALA A 81 -3.64 7.56 -22.50
C ALA A 81 -4.77 6.53 -22.70
N ASP A 82 -4.43 5.25 -22.69
CA ASP A 82 -5.39 4.14 -22.86
C ASP A 82 -6.30 3.94 -21.64
N ARG A 83 -7.39 3.20 -21.85
CA ARG A 83 -8.28 2.83 -20.74
C ARG A 83 -7.59 1.85 -19.80
N LEU A 84 -7.35 2.30 -18.58
CA LEU A 84 -6.70 1.50 -17.56
C LEU A 84 -7.64 0.49 -16.89
N GLY A 85 -8.96 0.74 -16.93
CA GLY A 85 -9.92 -0.06 -16.19
C GLY A 85 -9.94 0.29 -14.70
N GLN A 86 -10.35 -0.68 -13.87
CA GLN A 86 -10.41 -0.49 -12.41
C GLN A 86 -9.03 -0.67 -11.79
N GLY A 87 -8.71 0.20 -10.83
CA GLY A 87 -7.47 0.13 -10.06
C GLY A 87 -7.62 -0.75 -8.81
N TYR A 88 -6.54 -1.44 -8.47
CA TYR A 88 -6.37 -2.24 -7.27
C TYR A 88 -5.28 -1.62 -6.42
N ALA A 89 -5.56 -1.44 -5.13
CA ALA A 89 -4.54 -0.98 -4.21
C ALA A 89 -3.64 -2.14 -3.81
N VAL A 90 -2.33 -1.97 -3.99
CA VAL A 90 -1.30 -2.90 -3.54
C VAL A 90 -0.53 -2.22 -2.43
N THR A 91 -0.43 -2.90 -1.29
CA THR A 91 0.34 -2.46 -0.13
C THR A 91 1.47 -3.46 0.08
N TYR A 92 2.70 -3.00 -0.08
CA TYR A 92 3.92 -3.80 0.13
C TYR A 92 4.45 -3.62 1.54
N THR A 93 4.89 -4.71 2.16
CA THR A 93 5.71 -4.71 3.38
C THR A 93 7.16 -4.84 2.98
N VAL A 94 7.96 -3.82 3.27
CA VAL A 94 9.38 -3.74 2.90
C VAL A 94 10.22 -3.80 4.15
N PRO A 95 10.92 -4.92 4.41
CA PRO A 95 11.81 -5.05 5.55
C PRO A 95 12.94 -4.03 5.53
N GLY A 96 13.25 -3.45 6.65
CA GLY A 96 14.29 -2.44 6.77
C GLY A 96 15.10 -2.56 8.06
N PRO A 97 16.23 -1.85 8.17
CA PRO A 97 17.14 -1.96 9.31
C PRO A 97 16.55 -1.47 10.64
N LYS A 98 15.47 -0.68 10.58
CA LYS A 98 14.77 -0.13 11.75
C LYS A 98 13.32 -0.61 11.86
N GLY A 99 12.99 -1.71 11.20
CA GLY A 99 11.64 -2.25 11.09
C GLY A 99 11.07 -2.12 9.69
N ASP A 100 9.88 -2.66 9.51
CA ASP A 100 9.22 -2.71 8.21
C ASP A 100 8.67 -1.34 7.80
N SER A 101 8.76 -1.06 6.51
CA SER A 101 8.14 0.09 5.87
C SER A 101 6.96 -0.37 5.01
N THR A 102 6.01 0.53 4.81
CA THR A 102 4.85 0.26 3.96
C THR A 102 4.89 1.14 2.73
N LEU A 103 4.88 0.53 1.53
CA LEU A 103 4.76 1.23 0.26
C LEU A 103 3.46 0.89 -0.44
N ARG A 104 2.86 1.86 -1.11
CA ARG A 104 1.58 1.73 -1.79
C ARG A 104 1.72 1.96 -3.29
N GLN A 105 1.07 1.11 -4.05
CA GLN A 105 1.00 1.16 -5.50
C GLN A 105 -0.45 0.96 -5.95
N THR A 106 -0.86 1.57 -7.03
CA THR A 106 -2.12 1.25 -7.70
C THR A 106 -1.82 0.42 -8.94
N LEU A 107 -2.44 -0.76 -9.03
CA LEU A 107 -2.28 -1.69 -10.13
C LEU A 107 -3.55 -1.71 -10.99
N TYR A 108 -3.38 -1.72 -12.32
CA TYR A 108 -4.45 -1.77 -13.31
C TYR A 108 -4.30 -3.04 -14.17
N PRO A 109 -4.76 -4.20 -13.69
CA PRO A 109 -4.52 -5.49 -14.35
C PRO A 109 -5.34 -5.67 -15.64
N TYR A 110 -6.35 -4.85 -15.86
CA TYR A 110 -7.24 -4.93 -17.03
C TYR A 110 -7.09 -3.76 -18.00
N ALA A 111 -5.95 -3.06 -17.94
CA ALA A 111 -5.68 -2.03 -18.93
C ALA A 111 -5.55 -2.62 -20.34
N VAL A 112 -6.00 -1.87 -21.36
CA VAL A 112 -6.16 -2.39 -22.73
C VAL A 112 -4.84 -2.86 -23.34
N ASN A 113 -3.74 -2.14 -23.09
CA ASN A 113 -2.43 -2.43 -23.66
C ASN A 113 -1.48 -3.11 -22.65
N GLY A 114 -1.98 -4.10 -21.90
CA GLY A 114 -1.24 -4.78 -20.84
C GLY A 114 -1.46 -4.15 -19.47
N THR A 115 -0.88 -4.76 -18.43
CA THR A 115 -0.99 -4.24 -17.07
C THR A 115 -0.31 -2.88 -16.95
N ALA A 116 -0.83 -2.03 -16.07
CA ALA A 116 -0.17 -0.78 -15.74
C ALA A 116 -0.15 -0.62 -14.21
N SER A 117 0.83 0.10 -13.70
CA SER A 117 0.90 0.43 -12.29
C SER A 117 1.29 1.89 -12.08
N TYR A 118 0.92 2.43 -10.95
CA TYR A 118 1.29 3.78 -10.51
C TYR A 118 1.71 3.76 -9.05
N MET A 119 2.85 4.34 -8.76
CA MET A 119 3.32 4.60 -7.41
C MET A 119 3.50 6.10 -7.22
N ALA A 120 2.97 6.63 -6.13
CA ALA A 120 3.20 8.04 -5.80
C ALA A 120 4.67 8.25 -5.41
N PRO A 121 5.32 9.33 -5.87
CA PRO A 121 6.66 9.67 -5.43
C PRO A 121 6.67 10.11 -3.96
N GLY A 122 7.83 10.01 -3.30
CA GLY A 122 8.06 10.53 -1.97
C GLY A 122 7.53 9.68 -0.82
N GLN A 123 7.06 8.44 -1.07
CA GLN A 123 6.75 7.52 0.02
C GLN A 123 8.03 7.12 0.75
N LYS A 124 8.03 7.24 2.08
CA LYS A 124 9.21 6.98 2.90
C LYS A 124 9.41 5.50 3.20
N PHE A 125 10.66 5.04 3.12
CA PHE A 125 11.08 3.70 3.51
C PHE A 125 12.52 3.75 4.03
N TRP A 126 12.93 2.75 4.77
CA TRP A 126 14.26 2.62 5.38
C TRP A 126 14.75 3.89 6.11
N GLY A 127 13.82 4.66 6.65
CA GLY A 127 14.08 5.88 7.41
C GLY A 127 14.20 7.14 6.56
N SER A 128 15.20 7.26 5.69
CA SER A 128 15.47 8.47 4.89
C SER A 128 15.08 8.36 3.44
N GLU A 129 15.09 7.14 2.90
CA GLU A 129 14.82 6.90 1.49
C GLU A 129 13.38 7.27 1.10
N SER A 130 13.19 7.58 -0.18
CA SER A 130 11.86 7.87 -0.70
C SER A 130 11.71 7.37 -2.13
N THR A 131 10.50 6.90 -2.46
CA THR A 131 10.18 6.39 -3.78
C THR A 131 10.31 7.47 -4.85
N GLN A 132 10.84 7.09 -6.02
CA GLN A 132 10.82 7.92 -7.22
C GLN A 132 9.40 8.06 -7.78
N GLY A 133 8.62 6.99 -7.71
CA GLY A 133 7.26 6.94 -8.21
C GLY A 133 7.15 6.89 -9.73
N GLY A 134 5.94 7.15 -10.22
CA GLY A 134 5.64 7.19 -11.65
C GLY A 134 4.78 6.04 -12.13
N TRP A 135 4.54 6.01 -13.45
CA TRP A 135 3.81 4.98 -14.15
C TRP A 135 4.76 3.94 -14.72
N TYR A 136 4.36 2.68 -14.65
CA TYR A 136 5.08 1.55 -15.23
C TYR A 136 4.13 0.67 -16.05
N ARG A 137 4.64 0.02 -17.09
CA ARG A 137 3.92 -0.95 -17.91
C ARG A 137 4.45 -2.34 -17.62
N GLY A 138 3.57 -3.20 -17.12
CA GLY A 138 3.87 -4.60 -16.89
C GLY A 138 3.41 -5.49 -18.05
N SER A 139 3.78 -6.76 -17.97
CA SER A 139 3.44 -7.76 -18.97
C SER A 139 2.10 -8.46 -18.74
N ALA A 140 1.70 -9.28 -19.69
CA ALA A 140 0.55 -10.17 -19.57
C ALA A 140 0.76 -11.25 -18.48
N THR A 141 2.01 -11.62 -18.20
CA THR A 141 2.39 -12.60 -17.16
C THR A 141 1.88 -12.18 -15.79
N LEU A 142 1.99 -10.88 -15.47
CA LEU A 142 1.49 -10.34 -14.20
C LEU A 142 -0.01 -10.60 -14.04
N LYS A 143 -0.83 -10.31 -15.07
CA LYS A 143 -2.26 -10.57 -15.01
C LYS A 143 -2.56 -12.06 -14.80
N ALA A 144 -1.89 -12.93 -15.55
CA ALA A 144 -2.08 -14.37 -15.42
C ALA A 144 -1.76 -14.89 -14.01
N MET A 145 -0.67 -14.41 -13.43
CA MET A 145 -0.29 -14.73 -12.05
C MET A 145 -1.34 -14.25 -11.05
N LEU A 146 -1.81 -13.00 -11.17
CA LEU A 146 -2.82 -12.43 -10.28
C LEU A 146 -4.14 -13.19 -10.34
N VAL A 147 -4.57 -13.61 -11.54
CA VAL A 147 -5.78 -14.44 -11.72
C VAL A 147 -5.61 -15.81 -11.03
N LYS A 148 -4.44 -16.43 -11.19
CA LYS A 148 -4.12 -17.67 -10.47
C LYS A 148 -4.11 -17.49 -8.95
N ALA A 149 -3.72 -16.31 -8.47
CA ALA A 149 -3.72 -15.97 -7.05
C ALA A 149 -5.10 -15.56 -6.50
N GLY A 150 -6.13 -15.42 -7.34
CA GLY A 150 -7.51 -15.14 -6.90
C GLY A 150 -8.13 -13.85 -7.44
N LEU A 151 -7.41 -13.11 -8.31
CA LEU A 151 -8.03 -11.97 -8.99
C LEU A 151 -9.08 -12.47 -10.00
N PRO A 152 -10.24 -11.79 -10.20
CA PRO A 152 -11.19 -12.15 -11.25
C PRO A 152 -10.54 -12.23 -12.63
N ALA A 153 -10.86 -13.25 -13.43
CA ALA A 153 -10.30 -13.41 -14.77
C ALA A 153 -10.70 -12.27 -15.73
N THR A 154 -11.87 -11.70 -15.53
CA THR A 154 -12.42 -10.56 -16.27
C THR A 154 -12.61 -9.37 -15.35
N ALA A 155 -12.48 -8.15 -15.93
CA ALA A 155 -12.73 -6.94 -15.16
C ALA A 155 -14.10 -6.96 -14.53
N PRO A 156 -14.23 -6.79 -13.20
CA PRO A 156 -15.53 -6.69 -12.57
C PRO A 156 -16.33 -5.54 -13.19
N THR A 157 -17.60 -5.78 -13.46
CA THR A 157 -18.50 -4.71 -13.87
C THR A 157 -18.52 -3.69 -12.73
N LYS A 158 -18.41 -2.40 -13.07
CA LYS A 158 -18.54 -1.34 -12.09
C LYS A 158 -19.96 -1.42 -11.52
N GLN A 159 -20.16 -2.18 -10.44
CA GLN A 159 -21.40 -2.05 -9.68
C GLN A 159 -21.46 -0.59 -9.29
N ALA A 160 -22.41 0.14 -9.91
CA ALA A 160 -22.79 1.42 -9.37
C ALA A 160 -23.05 1.16 -7.89
N THR A 161 -22.26 1.76 -7.03
CA THR A 161 -22.53 1.79 -5.59
C THR A 161 -23.90 2.45 -5.50
N ARG A 162 -24.95 1.63 -5.56
CA ARG A 162 -26.30 2.06 -5.18
C ARG A 162 -26.09 2.44 -3.73
N GLY A 163 -25.93 3.74 -3.54
CA GLY A 163 -25.94 4.32 -2.22
C GLY A 163 -27.11 3.67 -1.52
N GLN A 164 -26.83 2.95 -0.46
CA GLN A 164 -27.82 2.71 0.57
C GLN A 164 -28.16 4.11 1.10
N ALA A 165 -29.00 4.82 0.30
CA ALA A 165 -29.85 5.82 0.85
C ALA A 165 -30.63 5.09 1.93
N HIS A 166 -30.18 5.22 3.16
CA HIS A 166 -30.99 4.97 4.33
C HIS A 166 -32.26 5.80 4.10
N LYS A 167 -33.27 5.18 3.52
CA LYS A 167 -34.64 5.61 3.65
C LYS A 167 -34.95 5.44 5.14
N ARG A 168 -34.56 6.45 5.92
CA ARG A 168 -35.27 6.73 7.15
C ARG A 168 -36.68 7.00 6.69
N ALA A 169 -37.51 5.98 6.71
CA ALA A 169 -38.93 6.10 6.72
C ALA A 169 -39.28 6.91 7.97
N VAL A 170 -39.44 8.20 7.77
CA VAL A 170 -40.20 9.02 8.72
C VAL A 170 -41.63 8.51 8.60
N ALA A 171 -41.97 7.57 9.46
CA ALA A 171 -43.36 7.21 9.72
C ALA A 171 -44.00 8.46 10.34
N VAL A 172 -44.61 9.29 9.53
CA VAL A 172 -45.58 10.28 9.98
C VAL A 172 -46.81 9.49 10.41
N GLY A 173 -46.77 9.06 11.65
CA GLY A 173 -47.97 8.57 12.33
C GLY A 173 -48.88 9.75 12.64
N ALA A 174 -49.92 9.91 11.85
CA ALA A 174 -51.07 10.69 12.23
C ALA A 174 -51.77 9.97 13.38
N GLY A 175 -51.64 10.49 14.58
CA GLY A 175 -52.31 10.04 15.77
C GLY A 175 -52.75 11.26 16.60
N ALA A 176 -53.98 11.67 16.43
CA ALA A 176 -54.63 12.64 17.28
C ALA A 176 -54.74 12.07 18.70
N GLY A 177 -54.38 12.86 19.74
CA GLY A 177 -54.55 12.45 21.12
C GLY A 177 -54.22 13.62 22.07
N VAL A 178 -55.28 14.29 22.47
CA VAL A 178 -55.40 15.35 23.48
C VAL A 178 -54.90 14.84 24.86
N ALA A 179 -54.21 15.72 25.65
CA ALA A 179 -54.32 15.96 27.10
C ALA A 179 -53.07 16.72 27.58
N LEU A 180 -53.17 17.97 27.85
CA LEU A 180 -53.42 18.70 29.11
C LEU A 180 -52.43 18.40 30.26
N ALA A 181 -51.78 19.53 30.56
CA ALA A 181 -51.62 20.08 31.92
C ALA A 181 -50.42 19.68 32.79
N ALA A 182 -49.78 20.74 33.16
CA ALA A 182 -49.29 21.06 34.50
C ALA A 182 -47.94 20.48 34.96
N GLY A 183 -47.10 21.41 35.33
CA GLY A 183 -45.96 21.15 36.21
C GLY A 183 -44.86 22.19 36.10
N ALA A 184 -45.15 23.42 36.46
CA ALA A 184 -44.14 24.44 36.76
C ALA A 184 -43.42 24.10 38.08
N LEU A 185 -42.26 24.75 38.25
CA LEU A 185 -41.52 24.93 39.50
C LEU A 185 -40.45 23.91 39.91
N GLY A 186 -39.32 24.50 40.02
CA GLY A 186 -38.19 23.93 40.74
C GLY A 186 -36.87 24.51 40.28
N LEU A 187 -36.73 25.85 40.26
CA LEU A 187 -35.97 26.66 41.20
C LEU A 187 -34.50 26.23 41.37
N LEU A 188 -33.65 27.08 40.74
CA LEU A 188 -32.67 27.90 41.49
C LEU A 188 -32.23 27.30 42.83
N TYR A 189 -31.03 26.88 42.87
CA TYR A 189 -30.12 26.98 44.01
C TYR A 189 -28.87 26.14 43.65
N ARG A 190 -27.69 26.63 43.47
CA ARG A 190 -26.82 27.31 44.41
C ARG A 190 -25.50 27.68 43.72
N GLN A 191 -25.34 28.90 43.39
CA GLN A 191 -23.99 29.52 43.41
C GLN A 191 -23.56 29.55 44.88
N ARG A 192 -22.34 29.20 45.16
CA ARG A 192 -21.43 29.92 46.05
C ARG A 192 -20.25 29.08 46.48
N ARG A 193 -19.11 29.68 46.13
CA ARG A 193 -17.90 29.88 46.97
C ARG A 193 -16.97 28.68 47.09
N PHE A 194 -15.73 28.85 46.68
CA PHE A 194 -14.71 29.47 47.49
C PHE A 194 -13.44 29.79 46.66
N VAL A 195 -13.01 31.00 46.74
CA VAL A 195 -11.64 31.52 46.59
C VAL A 195 -11.22 31.86 48.02
N PRO A 196 -9.94 32.03 48.41
CA PRO A 196 -8.61 31.70 47.95
C PRO A 196 -7.68 31.21 49.07
N ARG A 197 -6.50 30.70 48.70
CA ARG A 197 -5.22 31.17 49.27
C ARG A 197 -4.07 30.62 48.45
#